data_50d2e5a7d4436d78af741552263ee318
#
_entry.id   50d2e5a7d4436d78af741552263ee318
#
_cell.length_a   1.000
_cell.length_b   1.000
_cell.length_c   1.000
_cell.angle_alpha   90.00
_cell.angle_beta   90.00
_cell.angle_gamma   90.00
#
_symmetry.space_group_name_H-M   'P 1'
#
loop_
_entity.id
_entity.type
_entity.pdbx_description
1 polymer ?
#
loop_
_entity_poly.entity_id
_entity_poly.type
_entity_poly.pdbx_seq_one_letter_code
_entity_poly.pdbx_strand_id
1 'polypeptide(L)'
;MSYTRRAFLLGGLTSAASLALSDISSALSPDISHGPRSSKKVALTFHGAGDPKIATELLNILSKTSTSITVFAVGTFLKSNPEFAKRILDGGHDLGNHTMTHTQMKTISAKRVDQEISECAAVLKKLTGNHGSFFRPSGTQYSTALIRKTAQKYGYKNCISYDVDSHDYQDPGKAAVISNVNKGIKGGSIISLHFGHQNTIDALPALIEKIKSKGFTPVTLTDLLGNVG
;
A
#
# COMPACT_ATOMS: atom_id res chain seq x y z
N MET A 1 90.35 5.31 13.63
CA MET A 1 89.28 4.27 13.74
C MET A 1 87.99 4.98 14.11
N SER A 2 87.11 5.08 13.13
CA SER A 2 85.88 5.92 13.22
C SER A 2 84.68 4.98 13.57
N TYR A 3 83.99 5.28 14.63
CA TYR A 3 82.70 4.68 14.93
C TYR A 3 81.57 5.67 14.78
N THR A 4 80.79 5.51 13.70
CA THR A 4 79.58 6.25 13.42
C THR A 4 78.43 5.68 14.21
N ARG A 5 77.84 6.49 15.12
CA ARG A 5 76.59 6.12 15.80
C ARG A 5 75.40 6.46 14.92
N ARG A 6 74.68 5.44 14.51
CA ARG A 6 73.35 5.60 13.82
C ARG A 6 72.29 5.79 14.90
N ALA A 7 71.65 6.93 14.90
CA ALA A 7 70.45 7.17 15.66
C ALA A 7 69.23 6.52 14.98
N PHE A 8 68.58 5.65 15.72
CA PHE A 8 67.26 5.11 15.29
C PHE A 8 66.17 6.12 15.71
N LEU A 9 65.55 6.75 14.74
CA LEU A 9 64.29 7.49 14.94
C LEU A 9 63.15 6.49 14.90
N LEU A 10 62.54 6.21 16.06
CA LEU A 10 61.23 5.54 16.12
C LEU A 10 60.17 6.57 15.71
N GLY A 11 59.72 6.45 14.48
CA GLY A 11 58.52 7.11 13.99
C GLY A 11 57.28 6.40 14.52
N GLY A 12 56.59 6.96 15.50
CA GLY A 12 55.29 6.49 15.94
C GLY A 12 54.26 6.78 14.88
N LEU A 13 53.79 5.75 14.20
CA LEU A 13 52.57 5.82 13.37
C LEU A 13 51.37 5.79 14.31
N THR A 14 50.83 6.94 14.61
CA THR A 14 49.46 7.06 15.15
C THR A 14 48.48 6.80 14.01
N SER A 15 48.02 5.55 13.90
CA SER A 15 46.86 5.22 13.02
C SER A 15 45.63 5.89 13.60
N ALA A 16 45.30 7.05 13.12
CA ALA A 16 43.96 7.59 13.26
C ALA A 16 43.00 6.71 12.50
N ALA A 17 42.38 5.79 13.19
CA ALA A 17 41.23 5.06 12.68
C ALA A 17 40.10 6.08 12.53
N SER A 18 39.98 6.65 11.34
CA SER A 18 38.78 7.38 10.90
C SER A 18 37.67 6.39 10.87
N LEU A 19 36.89 6.32 11.94
CA LEU A 19 35.52 5.74 11.86
C LEU A 19 34.75 6.58 10.86
N ALA A 20 34.82 6.17 9.59
CA ALA A 20 33.84 6.57 8.62
C ALA A 20 32.49 6.06 9.16
N LEU A 21 31.74 6.95 9.81
CA LEU A 21 30.30 6.79 9.89
C LEU A 21 29.84 6.76 8.44
N SER A 22 29.77 5.56 7.88
CA SER A 22 28.94 5.32 6.72
C SER A 22 27.52 5.62 7.19
N ASP A 23 27.03 6.82 6.88
CA ASP A 23 25.62 7.10 6.79
C ASP A 23 25.08 6.05 5.83
N ILE A 24 24.63 4.93 6.37
CA ILE A 24 23.74 4.02 5.69
C ILE A 24 22.44 4.81 5.60
N SER A 25 22.40 5.73 4.64
CA SER A 25 21.16 6.16 4.04
C SER A 25 20.55 4.88 3.48
N SER A 26 19.82 4.15 4.31
CA SER A 26 18.99 3.05 3.84
C SER A 26 18.04 3.69 2.85
N ALA A 27 18.35 3.55 1.55
CA ALA A 27 17.49 4.03 0.50
C ALA A 27 16.13 3.39 0.76
N LEU A 28 15.17 4.20 1.19
CA LEU A 28 13.82 3.73 1.49
C LEU A 28 13.32 3.03 0.23
N SER A 29 12.90 1.77 0.37
CA SER A 29 12.37 1.00 -0.75
C SER A 29 11.29 1.81 -1.46
N PRO A 30 11.28 1.85 -2.80
CA PRO A 30 10.21 2.52 -3.54
C PRO A 30 8.87 1.87 -3.20
N ASP A 31 7.77 2.61 -3.45
CA ASP A 31 6.43 2.07 -3.26
C ASP A 31 6.23 0.84 -4.18
N ILE A 32 5.62 -0.21 -3.65
CA ILE A 32 5.30 -1.39 -4.45
C ILE A 32 4.08 -1.06 -5.32
N SER A 33 4.27 -1.02 -6.63
CA SER A 33 3.20 -0.74 -7.60
C SER A 33 2.68 -1.99 -8.32
N HIS A 34 3.37 -3.12 -8.22
CA HIS A 34 2.96 -4.40 -8.78
C HIS A 34 3.73 -5.56 -8.12
N GLY A 35 3.17 -6.76 -8.21
CA GLY A 35 3.84 -8.01 -7.88
C GLY A 35 4.72 -8.56 -9.03
N PRO A 36 5.16 -9.82 -8.94
CA PRO A 36 5.98 -10.45 -9.97
C PRO A 36 5.26 -10.49 -11.33
N ARG A 37 5.92 -10.02 -12.39
CA ARG A 37 5.34 -9.95 -13.74
C ARG A 37 5.11 -11.31 -14.40
N SER A 38 5.78 -12.34 -13.92
CA SER A 38 5.54 -13.74 -14.33
C SER A 38 4.30 -14.35 -13.69
N SER A 39 3.71 -13.71 -12.67
CA SER A 39 2.52 -14.18 -11.99
C SER A 39 1.28 -14.05 -12.87
N LYS A 40 0.38 -15.04 -12.78
CA LYS A 40 -0.99 -14.91 -13.28
C LYS A 40 -1.95 -14.32 -12.25
N LYS A 41 -1.48 -13.99 -11.04
CA LYS A 41 -2.27 -13.31 -10.02
C LYS A 41 -2.26 -11.80 -10.25
N VAL A 42 -3.36 -11.14 -9.91
CA VAL A 42 -3.52 -9.67 -9.90
C VAL A 42 -4.30 -9.26 -8.65
N ALA A 43 -4.05 -8.09 -8.10
CA ALA A 43 -4.77 -7.62 -6.92
C ALA A 43 -5.75 -6.51 -7.29
N LEU A 44 -7.03 -6.71 -6.98
CA LEU A 44 -8.02 -5.64 -6.93
C LEU A 44 -7.90 -4.95 -5.58
N THR A 45 -7.58 -3.67 -5.58
CA THR A 45 -7.38 -2.89 -4.35
C THR A 45 -8.31 -1.70 -4.31
N PHE A 46 -9.00 -1.52 -3.18
CA PHE A 46 -10.04 -0.52 -3.03
C PHE A 46 -9.69 0.52 -1.99
N HIS A 47 -9.95 1.78 -2.29
CA HIS A 47 -9.93 2.87 -1.32
C HIS A 47 -11.24 2.83 -0.54
N GLY A 48 -11.17 2.44 0.73
CA GLY A 48 -12.31 2.08 1.57
C GLY A 48 -12.91 3.29 2.29
N ALA A 49 -13.70 4.08 1.55
CA ALA A 49 -14.53 5.17 2.07
C ALA A 49 -15.77 5.31 1.19
N GLY A 50 -16.77 6.08 1.64
CA GLY A 50 -17.98 6.38 0.86
C GLY A 50 -19.27 5.91 1.54
N ASP A 51 -20.33 5.72 0.76
CA ASP A 51 -21.63 5.27 1.27
C ASP A 51 -21.56 3.82 1.74
N PRO A 52 -21.92 3.52 3.01
CA PRO A 52 -21.96 2.16 3.55
C PRO A 52 -22.88 1.21 2.78
N LYS A 53 -23.92 1.72 2.12
CA LYS A 53 -24.82 0.90 1.29
C LYS A 53 -24.08 0.39 0.05
N ILE A 54 -23.36 1.26 -0.64
CA ILE A 54 -22.53 0.92 -1.80
C ILE A 54 -21.42 -0.07 -1.38
N ALA A 55 -20.74 0.20 -0.25
CA ALA A 55 -19.74 -0.71 0.30
C ALA A 55 -20.32 -2.11 0.62
N THR A 56 -21.55 -2.16 1.13
CA THR A 56 -22.25 -3.43 1.39
C THR A 56 -22.56 -4.19 0.10
N GLU A 57 -23.03 -3.51 -0.93
CA GLU A 57 -23.31 -4.11 -2.24
C GLU A 57 -22.04 -4.67 -2.88
N LEU A 58 -20.93 -3.93 -2.80
CA LEU A 58 -19.63 -4.38 -3.26
C LEU A 58 -19.21 -5.70 -2.58
N LEU A 59 -19.26 -5.77 -1.26
CA LEU A 59 -18.91 -6.99 -0.52
C LEU A 59 -19.83 -8.17 -0.88
N ASN A 60 -21.12 -7.92 -1.14
CA ASN A 60 -22.05 -8.95 -1.60
C ASN A 60 -21.70 -9.48 -3.01
N ILE A 61 -21.27 -8.61 -3.93
CA ILE A 61 -20.79 -9.02 -5.26
C ILE A 61 -19.54 -9.88 -5.14
N LEU A 62 -18.58 -9.47 -4.31
CA LEU A 62 -17.33 -10.22 -4.08
C LEU A 62 -17.60 -11.61 -3.52
N SER A 63 -18.52 -11.73 -2.56
CA SER A 63 -18.97 -13.02 -2.03
C SER A 63 -19.58 -13.90 -3.12
N LYS A 64 -20.51 -13.37 -3.94
CA LYS A 64 -21.15 -14.12 -5.05
C LYS A 64 -20.16 -14.55 -6.13
N THR A 65 -19.10 -13.80 -6.37
CA THR A 65 -18.08 -14.10 -7.39
C THR A 65 -16.88 -14.86 -6.84
N SER A 66 -16.89 -15.19 -5.53
CA SER A 66 -15.77 -15.83 -4.81
C SER A 66 -14.45 -15.12 -5.09
N THR A 67 -14.45 -13.78 -4.96
CA THR A 67 -13.30 -12.94 -5.29
C THR A 67 -12.80 -12.22 -4.03
N SER A 68 -11.55 -12.48 -3.64
CA SER A 68 -10.88 -11.76 -2.53
C SER A 68 -10.15 -10.52 -3.05
N ILE A 69 -10.14 -9.48 -2.24
CA ILE A 69 -9.58 -8.16 -2.55
C ILE A 69 -8.76 -7.62 -1.38
N THR A 70 -8.11 -6.48 -1.59
CA THR A 70 -7.51 -5.69 -0.51
C THR A 70 -8.20 -4.35 -0.37
N VAL A 71 -8.60 -4.00 0.85
CA VAL A 71 -9.23 -2.73 1.18
C VAL A 71 -8.25 -1.86 1.96
N PHE A 72 -7.90 -0.71 1.44
CA PHE A 72 -7.21 0.35 2.17
C PHE A 72 -8.26 1.27 2.80
N ALA A 73 -8.59 1.03 4.06
CA ALA A 73 -9.69 1.74 4.71
C ALA A 73 -9.27 3.09 5.29
N VAL A 74 -10.13 4.08 5.10
CA VAL A 74 -10.01 5.39 5.74
C VAL A 74 -10.47 5.28 7.19
N GLY A 75 -9.69 5.81 8.13
CA GLY A 75 -9.95 5.66 9.56
C GLY A 75 -11.29 6.25 9.99
N THR A 76 -11.70 7.41 9.46
CA THR A 76 -13.00 8.02 9.74
C THR A 76 -14.17 7.16 9.26
N PHE A 77 -14.04 6.50 8.11
CA PHE A 77 -15.04 5.54 7.62
C PHE A 77 -15.24 4.38 8.60
N LEU A 78 -14.15 3.76 9.06
CA LEU A 78 -14.20 2.66 10.03
C LEU A 78 -14.67 3.11 11.42
N LYS A 79 -14.38 4.36 11.83
CA LYS A 79 -14.93 4.89 13.10
C LYS A 79 -16.44 5.04 13.06
N SER A 80 -16.98 5.47 11.92
CA SER A 80 -18.42 5.64 11.73
C SER A 80 -19.16 4.32 11.45
N ASN A 81 -18.45 3.32 10.90
CA ASN A 81 -19.01 2.04 10.46
C ASN A 81 -18.08 0.89 10.91
N PRO A 82 -17.93 0.66 12.22
CA PRO A 82 -16.91 -0.27 12.75
C PRO A 82 -17.13 -1.73 12.32
N GLU A 83 -18.35 -2.11 12.01
CA GLU A 83 -18.70 -3.47 11.53
C GLU A 83 -18.03 -3.83 10.20
N PHE A 84 -17.66 -2.83 9.36
CA PHE A 84 -16.99 -3.10 8.09
C PHE A 84 -15.61 -3.71 8.27
N ALA A 85 -14.88 -3.36 9.33
CA ALA A 85 -13.59 -3.96 9.61
C ALA A 85 -13.69 -5.49 9.72
N LYS A 86 -14.68 -5.97 10.50
CA LYS A 86 -14.94 -7.41 10.65
C LYS A 86 -15.47 -8.03 9.35
N ARG A 87 -16.44 -7.38 8.69
CA ARG A 87 -17.04 -7.89 7.45
C ARG A 87 -16.01 -8.09 6.33
N ILE A 88 -15.05 -7.16 6.21
CA ILE A 88 -13.96 -7.26 5.23
C ILE A 88 -13.09 -8.48 5.53
N LEU A 89 -12.65 -8.64 6.78
CA LEU A 89 -11.79 -9.76 7.19
C LEU A 89 -12.52 -11.11 7.11
N ASP A 90 -13.76 -11.20 7.58
CA ASP A 90 -14.57 -12.43 7.53
C ASP A 90 -14.86 -12.85 6.07
N GLY A 91 -14.89 -11.89 5.13
CA GLY A 91 -15.01 -12.14 3.69
C GLY A 91 -13.74 -12.67 3.03
N GLY A 92 -12.65 -12.88 3.79
CA GLY A 92 -11.36 -13.33 3.26
C GLY A 92 -10.62 -12.23 2.48
N HIS A 93 -10.86 -10.97 2.82
CA HIS A 93 -10.19 -9.82 2.20
C HIS A 93 -9.08 -9.29 3.12
N ASP A 94 -8.06 -8.66 2.53
CA ASP A 94 -7.08 -7.89 3.31
C ASP A 94 -7.65 -6.54 3.72
N LEU A 95 -7.23 -6.06 4.90
CA LEU A 95 -7.54 -4.73 5.40
C LEU A 95 -6.24 -3.97 5.69
N GLY A 96 -6.07 -2.81 5.07
CA GLY A 96 -4.91 -1.94 5.20
C GLY A 96 -5.29 -0.50 5.58
N ASN A 97 -4.28 0.31 5.86
CA ASN A 97 -4.39 1.69 6.29
C ASN A 97 -4.39 2.65 5.09
N HIS A 98 -5.40 3.51 4.98
CA HIS A 98 -5.50 4.58 3.96
C HIS A 98 -5.62 5.97 4.58
N THR A 99 -4.87 6.21 5.66
CA THR A 99 -4.88 7.45 6.46
C THR A 99 -6.17 7.67 7.26
N MET A 100 -6.13 8.62 8.20
CA MET A 100 -7.26 8.84 9.09
C MET A 100 -8.42 9.57 8.42
N THR A 101 -8.12 10.62 7.63
CA THR A 101 -9.14 11.53 7.09
C THR A 101 -9.11 11.68 5.57
N HIS A 102 -8.32 10.84 4.87
CA HIS A 102 -8.17 10.90 3.41
C HIS A 102 -7.68 12.24 2.86
N THR A 103 -6.77 12.91 3.59
CA THR A 103 -6.20 14.19 3.15
C THR A 103 -5.12 14.02 2.07
N GLN A 104 -4.76 15.12 1.41
CA GLN A 104 -3.67 15.16 0.42
C GLN A 104 -2.31 15.06 1.13
N MET A 105 -1.76 13.86 1.25
CA MET A 105 -0.58 13.57 2.06
C MET A 105 0.69 14.34 1.65
N LYS A 106 0.79 14.78 0.39
CA LYS A 106 1.96 15.54 -0.10
C LYS A 106 1.99 17.00 0.31
N THR A 107 0.85 17.57 0.73
CA THR A 107 0.68 19.00 0.97
C THR A 107 0.58 19.37 2.46
N ILE A 108 0.62 18.39 3.34
CA ILE A 108 0.46 18.58 4.79
C ILE A 108 1.80 18.52 5.52
N SER A 109 1.85 19.08 6.73
CA SER A 109 3.04 19.08 7.58
C SER A 109 3.46 17.68 8.03
N ALA A 110 4.74 17.48 8.38
CA ALA A 110 5.25 16.22 8.90
C ALA A 110 4.46 15.73 10.13
N LYS A 111 4.08 16.63 11.03
CA LYS A 111 3.22 16.30 12.18
C LYS A 111 1.88 15.74 11.73
N ARG A 112 1.26 16.33 10.71
CA ARG A 112 -0.03 15.87 10.20
C ARG A 112 0.10 14.55 9.46
N VAL A 113 1.19 14.31 8.71
CA VAL A 113 1.49 12.99 8.12
C VAL A 113 1.56 11.91 9.19
N ASP A 114 2.26 12.19 10.31
CA ASP A 114 2.36 11.26 11.44
C ASP A 114 0.98 10.95 12.06
N GLN A 115 0.15 11.97 12.27
CA GLN A 115 -1.20 11.79 12.80
C GLN A 115 -2.09 10.97 11.86
N GLU A 116 -2.09 11.26 10.58
CA GLU A 116 -2.91 10.55 9.58
C GLU A 116 -2.63 9.05 9.56
N ILE A 117 -1.37 8.65 9.67
CA ILE A 117 -0.96 7.24 9.66
C ILE A 117 -1.25 6.59 11.01
N SER A 118 -0.81 7.23 12.12
CA SER A 118 -0.90 6.65 13.46
C SER A 118 -2.33 6.50 13.96
N GLU A 119 -3.17 7.51 13.75
CA GLU A 119 -4.57 7.47 14.20
C GLU A 119 -5.38 6.40 13.45
N CYS A 120 -5.16 6.24 12.12
CA CYS A 120 -5.79 5.17 11.37
C CYS A 120 -5.28 3.80 11.81
N ALA A 121 -3.97 3.64 12.05
CA ALA A 121 -3.40 2.40 12.59
C ALA A 121 -3.99 2.05 13.96
N ALA A 122 -4.23 3.03 14.83
CA ALA A 122 -4.88 2.84 16.11
C ALA A 122 -6.35 2.39 15.97
N VAL A 123 -7.10 2.97 15.02
CA VAL A 123 -8.48 2.53 14.70
C VAL A 123 -8.49 1.08 14.24
N LEU A 124 -7.64 0.72 13.28
CA LEU A 124 -7.51 -0.66 12.79
C LEU A 124 -7.18 -1.61 13.94
N LYS A 125 -6.17 -1.28 14.75
CA LYS A 125 -5.76 -2.12 15.89
C LYS A 125 -6.89 -2.32 16.90
N LYS A 126 -7.66 -1.27 17.19
CA LYS A 126 -8.82 -1.37 18.08
C LYS A 126 -9.90 -2.32 17.54
N LEU A 127 -10.15 -2.31 16.24
CA LEU A 127 -11.25 -3.07 15.63
C LEU A 127 -10.87 -4.51 15.27
N THR A 128 -9.56 -4.77 14.97
CA THR A 128 -9.13 -6.05 14.40
C THR A 128 -8.00 -6.74 15.18
N GLY A 129 -7.44 -6.08 16.19
CA GLY A 129 -6.28 -6.58 16.95
C GLY A 129 -4.92 -6.24 16.34
N ASN A 130 -4.87 -5.77 15.07
CA ASN A 130 -3.64 -5.35 14.41
C ASN A 130 -3.84 -4.05 13.60
N HIS A 131 -2.74 -3.40 13.18
CA HIS A 131 -2.77 -2.12 12.46
C HIS A 131 -3.00 -2.25 10.94
N GLY A 132 -3.31 -3.45 10.46
CA GLY A 132 -3.34 -3.78 9.03
C GLY A 132 -1.96 -4.10 8.45
N SER A 133 -1.91 -4.95 7.43
CA SER A 133 -0.62 -5.40 6.84
C SER A 133 -0.01 -4.39 5.88
N PHE A 134 -0.83 -3.49 5.32
CA PHE A 134 -0.42 -2.61 4.23
C PHE A 134 -0.82 -1.16 4.50
N PHE A 135 -0.04 -0.23 3.94
CA PHE A 135 -0.35 1.20 3.95
C PHE A 135 -0.32 1.75 2.52
N ARG A 136 -1.33 2.56 2.18
CA ARG A 136 -1.37 3.36 0.96
C ARG A 136 -1.65 4.82 1.32
N PRO A 137 -0.82 5.79 0.87
CA PRO A 137 -1.09 7.20 1.13
C PRO A 137 -2.33 7.67 0.39
N SER A 138 -3.13 8.52 1.01
CA SER A 138 -4.28 9.17 0.37
C SER A 138 -3.88 10.36 -0.49
N GLY A 139 -4.66 10.63 -1.53
CA GLY A 139 -4.49 11.79 -2.40
C GLY A 139 -3.21 11.79 -3.24
N THR A 140 -2.51 10.68 -3.33
CA THR A 140 -1.30 10.56 -4.16
C THR A 140 -1.03 9.11 -4.54
N GLN A 141 -0.57 8.89 -5.76
CA GLN A 141 -0.19 7.55 -6.24
C GLN A 141 1.11 7.05 -5.57
N TYR A 142 2.09 7.94 -5.35
CA TYR A 142 3.38 7.57 -4.78
C TYR A 142 3.71 8.37 -3.53
N SER A 143 4.31 7.70 -2.56
CA SER A 143 4.78 8.28 -1.31
C SER A 143 6.00 9.18 -1.50
N THR A 144 6.09 10.24 -0.70
CA THR A 144 7.36 10.96 -0.50
C THR A 144 8.27 10.19 0.46
N ALA A 145 9.55 10.57 0.56
CA ALA A 145 10.46 10.00 1.56
C ALA A 145 9.93 10.19 3.00
N LEU A 146 9.31 11.34 3.29
CA LEU A 146 8.67 11.61 4.58
C LEU A 146 7.54 10.60 4.86
N ILE A 147 6.63 10.38 3.90
CA ILE A 147 5.50 9.45 4.06
C ILE A 147 6.03 8.03 4.30
N ARG A 148 6.99 7.54 3.50
CA ARG A 148 7.59 6.21 3.68
C ARG A 148 8.26 6.03 5.04
N LYS A 149 9.10 6.99 5.44
CA LYS A 149 9.77 6.97 6.74
C LYS A 149 8.76 6.95 7.89
N THR A 150 7.69 7.72 7.78
CA THR A 150 6.63 7.75 8.80
C THR A 150 5.85 6.44 8.83
N ALA A 151 5.47 5.88 7.67
CA ALA A 151 4.79 4.58 7.60
C ALA A 151 5.62 3.47 8.25
N GLN A 152 6.93 3.42 7.99
CA GLN A 152 7.85 2.46 8.61
C GLN A 152 7.88 2.56 10.14
N LYS A 153 7.79 3.76 10.72
CA LYS A 153 7.70 3.98 12.17
C LYS A 153 6.50 3.24 12.80
N TYR A 154 5.43 3.06 12.04
CA TYR A 154 4.21 2.36 12.47
C TYR A 154 4.12 0.90 12.00
N GLY A 155 5.24 0.32 11.52
CA GLY A 155 5.34 -1.08 11.16
C GLY A 155 5.04 -1.41 9.69
N TYR A 156 4.70 -0.43 8.86
CA TYR A 156 4.49 -0.66 7.42
C TYR A 156 5.83 -0.63 6.69
N LYS A 157 6.37 -1.80 6.37
CA LYS A 157 7.69 -1.91 5.71
C LYS A 157 7.72 -1.26 4.34
N ASN A 158 6.62 -1.38 3.59
CA ASN A 158 6.47 -0.83 2.26
C ASN A 158 5.16 -0.06 2.12
N CYS A 159 5.19 1.06 1.39
CA CYS A 159 3.98 1.70 0.92
C CYS A 159 3.50 1.02 -0.37
N ILE A 160 2.20 0.86 -0.50
CA ILE A 160 1.59 0.20 -1.66
C ILE A 160 1.02 1.27 -2.60
N SER A 161 1.47 1.23 -3.84
CA SER A 161 0.91 1.99 -4.96
C SER A 161 0.09 1.07 -5.88
N TYR A 162 -0.05 1.41 -7.12
CA TYR A 162 -0.71 0.62 -8.17
C TYR A 162 -0.07 0.93 -9.53
N ASP A 163 -0.19 0.02 -10.47
CA ASP A 163 0.24 0.20 -11.87
C ASP A 163 -0.94 0.28 -12.84
N VAL A 164 -2.17 0.03 -12.35
CA VAL A 164 -3.40 0.17 -13.13
C VAL A 164 -4.39 1.02 -12.36
N ASP A 165 -4.77 2.17 -12.95
CA ASP A 165 -5.83 3.04 -12.44
C ASP A 165 -7.11 2.80 -13.24
N SER A 166 -8.19 2.47 -12.56
CA SER A 166 -9.50 2.32 -13.19
C SER A 166 -10.16 3.66 -13.54
N HIS A 167 -9.71 4.76 -12.90
CA HIS A 167 -10.35 6.08 -12.94
C HIS A 167 -11.83 6.07 -12.54
N ASP A 168 -12.28 5.08 -11.80
CA ASP A 168 -13.67 4.91 -11.36
C ASP A 168 -14.18 6.09 -10.51
N TYR A 169 -13.28 6.76 -9.77
CA TYR A 169 -13.57 7.95 -8.97
C TYR A 169 -14.02 9.19 -9.78
N GLN A 170 -13.86 9.13 -11.09
CA GLN A 170 -14.34 10.17 -12.01
C GLN A 170 -15.76 9.88 -12.53
N ASP A 171 -16.37 8.80 -12.09
CA ASP A 171 -17.67 8.30 -12.54
C ASP A 171 -17.82 8.23 -14.08
N PRO A 172 -16.83 7.60 -14.78
CA PRO A 172 -16.80 7.63 -16.25
C PRO A 172 -17.79 6.65 -16.90
N GLY A 173 -18.55 5.91 -16.09
CA GLY A 173 -19.44 4.84 -16.52
C GLY A 173 -18.76 3.46 -16.58
N LYS A 174 -19.56 2.41 -16.40
CA LYS A 174 -19.15 0.99 -16.34
C LYS A 174 -18.18 0.58 -17.44
N ALA A 175 -18.48 0.92 -18.70
CA ALA A 175 -17.67 0.51 -19.84
C ALA A 175 -16.25 1.13 -19.80
N ALA A 176 -16.14 2.37 -19.36
CA ALA A 176 -14.85 3.06 -19.24
C ALA A 176 -14.00 2.46 -18.11
N VAL A 177 -14.57 2.16 -16.95
CA VAL A 177 -13.89 1.47 -15.85
C VAL A 177 -13.28 0.15 -16.33
N ILE A 178 -14.08 -0.70 -16.98
CA ILE A 178 -13.63 -1.99 -17.54
C ILE A 178 -12.53 -1.77 -18.58
N SER A 179 -12.69 -0.81 -19.48
CA SER A 179 -11.70 -0.51 -20.52
C SER A 179 -10.36 -0.04 -19.95
N ASN A 180 -10.39 0.85 -18.95
CA ASN A 180 -9.19 1.37 -18.31
C ASN A 180 -8.36 0.25 -17.66
N VAL A 181 -9.01 -0.61 -16.89
CA VAL A 181 -8.33 -1.77 -16.30
C VAL A 181 -7.82 -2.72 -17.40
N ASN A 182 -8.67 -3.03 -18.39
CA ASN A 182 -8.32 -3.97 -19.45
C ASN A 182 -7.10 -3.56 -20.30
N LYS A 183 -6.87 -2.26 -20.50
CA LYS A 183 -5.72 -1.70 -21.23
C LYS A 183 -4.41 -1.86 -20.46
N GLY A 184 -4.45 -1.71 -19.13
CA GLY A 184 -3.24 -1.67 -18.28
C GLY A 184 -2.85 -3.01 -17.66
N ILE A 185 -3.79 -3.94 -17.51
CA ILE A 185 -3.60 -5.17 -16.74
C ILE A 185 -2.53 -6.08 -17.33
N LYS A 186 -1.62 -6.54 -16.46
CA LYS A 186 -0.53 -7.49 -16.74
C LYS A 186 -0.40 -8.46 -15.57
N GLY A 187 0.43 -9.47 -15.70
CA GLY A 187 0.76 -10.33 -14.58
C GLY A 187 1.30 -9.51 -13.40
N GLY A 188 0.83 -9.80 -12.20
CA GLY A 188 1.23 -9.09 -11.00
C GLY A 188 0.63 -7.69 -10.81
N SER A 189 -0.27 -7.22 -11.68
CA SER A 189 -0.85 -5.87 -11.55
C SER A 189 -1.58 -5.66 -10.22
N ILE A 190 -1.39 -4.46 -9.67
CA ILE A 190 -2.16 -3.90 -8.56
C ILE A 190 -3.10 -2.84 -9.14
N ILE A 191 -4.41 -3.07 -9.04
CA ILE A 191 -5.45 -2.27 -9.66
C ILE A 191 -6.11 -1.39 -8.60
N SER A 192 -6.19 -0.09 -8.87
CA SER A 192 -6.82 0.90 -7.99
C SER A 192 -8.30 1.08 -8.34
N LEU A 193 -9.16 0.95 -7.32
CA LEU A 193 -10.62 1.10 -7.36
C LEU A 193 -11.10 1.79 -6.07
N HIS A 194 -12.38 2.20 -6.02
CA HIS A 194 -12.95 2.93 -4.88
C HIS A 194 -14.28 2.31 -4.42
N PHE A 195 -14.53 2.33 -3.10
CA PHE A 195 -15.76 1.79 -2.50
C PHE A 195 -17.00 2.66 -2.77
N GLY A 196 -16.84 3.96 -2.87
CA GLY A 196 -17.94 4.92 -2.83
C GLY A 196 -18.61 5.25 -4.17
N HIS A 197 -18.31 4.52 -5.25
CA HIS A 197 -18.75 4.86 -6.60
C HIS A 197 -19.67 3.78 -7.21
N GLN A 198 -20.89 4.18 -7.62
CA GLN A 198 -21.85 3.25 -8.21
C GLN A 198 -21.33 2.62 -9.51
N ASN A 199 -20.61 3.41 -10.33
CA ASN A 199 -19.99 2.87 -11.56
C ASN A 199 -19.01 1.72 -11.30
N THR A 200 -18.34 1.72 -10.15
CA THR A 200 -17.46 0.61 -9.72
C THR A 200 -18.28 -0.64 -9.46
N ILE A 201 -19.39 -0.50 -8.74
CA ILE A 201 -20.30 -1.61 -8.43
C ILE A 201 -20.87 -2.20 -9.71
N ASP A 202 -21.38 -1.36 -10.60
CA ASP A 202 -21.96 -1.77 -11.87
C ASP A 202 -20.95 -2.47 -12.79
N ALA A 203 -19.66 -2.05 -12.70
CA ALA A 203 -18.59 -2.63 -13.50
C ALA A 203 -18.06 -3.95 -12.92
N LEU A 204 -18.09 -4.12 -11.59
CA LEU A 204 -17.31 -5.13 -10.88
C LEU A 204 -17.56 -6.58 -11.35
N PRO A 205 -18.80 -7.07 -11.54
CA PRO A 205 -19.02 -8.43 -12.01
C PRO A 205 -18.36 -8.69 -13.38
N ALA A 206 -18.61 -7.82 -14.35
CA ALA A 206 -18.05 -7.94 -15.69
C ALA A 206 -16.52 -7.72 -15.73
N LEU A 207 -16.00 -6.87 -14.85
CA LEU A 207 -14.56 -6.65 -14.68
C LEU A 207 -13.87 -7.92 -14.18
N ILE A 208 -14.42 -8.58 -13.15
CA ILE A 208 -13.90 -9.84 -12.61
C ILE A 208 -13.90 -10.92 -13.69
N GLU A 209 -15.00 -11.09 -14.42
CA GLU A 209 -15.08 -12.03 -15.54
C GLU A 209 -14.05 -11.74 -16.62
N LYS A 210 -13.89 -10.45 -16.98
CA LYS A 210 -12.90 -10.03 -17.99
C LYS A 210 -11.46 -10.33 -17.56
N ILE A 211 -11.14 -10.13 -16.29
CA ILE A 211 -9.82 -10.46 -15.71
C ILE A 211 -9.59 -11.98 -15.81
N LYS A 212 -10.56 -12.78 -15.38
CA LYS A 212 -10.49 -14.25 -15.44
C LYS A 212 -10.38 -14.76 -16.88
N SER A 213 -11.13 -14.19 -17.83
CA SER A 213 -11.06 -14.57 -19.26
C SER A 213 -9.72 -14.28 -19.92
N LYS A 214 -8.92 -13.35 -19.37
CA LYS A 214 -7.53 -13.10 -19.77
C LYS A 214 -6.52 -14.05 -19.13
N GLY A 215 -6.97 -15.01 -18.33
CA GLY A 215 -6.11 -15.96 -17.63
C GLY A 215 -5.47 -15.42 -16.35
N PHE A 216 -5.99 -14.31 -15.80
CA PHE A 216 -5.56 -13.78 -14.52
C PHE A 216 -6.51 -14.21 -13.39
N THR A 217 -5.95 -14.39 -12.20
CA THR A 217 -6.68 -14.71 -10.98
C THR A 217 -6.66 -13.51 -10.04
N PRO A 218 -7.82 -12.88 -9.75
CA PRO A 218 -7.90 -11.86 -8.70
C PRO A 218 -7.61 -12.47 -7.34
N VAL A 219 -6.72 -11.82 -6.56
CA VAL A 219 -6.30 -12.27 -5.23
C VAL A 219 -6.10 -11.06 -4.32
N THR A 220 -5.86 -11.28 -3.02
CA THR A 220 -5.43 -10.23 -2.09
C THR A 220 -3.98 -9.79 -2.36
N LEU A 221 -3.55 -8.67 -1.77
CA LEU A 221 -2.13 -8.28 -1.79
C LEU A 221 -1.25 -9.28 -1.04
N THR A 222 -1.75 -9.84 0.06
CA THR A 222 -1.05 -10.90 0.80
C THR A 222 -0.75 -12.09 -0.11
N ASP A 223 -1.72 -12.53 -0.91
CA ASP A 223 -1.54 -13.63 -1.85
C ASP A 223 -0.68 -13.28 -3.07
N LEU A 224 -0.69 -12.01 -3.49
CA LEU A 224 0.10 -11.54 -4.62
C LEU A 224 1.57 -11.33 -4.28
N LEU A 225 1.84 -10.73 -3.12
CA LEU A 225 3.15 -10.25 -2.71
C LEU A 225 3.83 -11.16 -1.69
N GLY A 226 3.10 -12.07 -1.05
CA GLY A 226 3.55 -12.78 0.13
C GLY A 226 3.65 -11.84 1.36
N ASN A 227 4.37 -12.26 2.38
CA ASN A 227 4.55 -11.51 3.63
C ASN A 227 5.56 -10.35 3.46
N VAL A 228 5.30 -9.41 2.55
CA VAL A 228 6.11 -8.18 2.35
C VAL A 228 5.57 -6.98 3.13
N GLY A 229 4.54 -7.19 3.96
CA GLY A 229 3.95 -6.20 4.85
C GLY A 229 4.80 -5.90 6.09
#